data_e25a04bbaba684c40a28406571ace8be
#
_entry.id   e25a04bbaba684c40a28406571ace8be
#
_cell.length_a   1.000
_cell.length_b   1.000
_cell.length_c   1.000
_cell.angle_alpha   90.00
_cell.angle_beta   90.00
_cell.angle_gamma   90.00
#
_symmetry.space_group_name_H-M   'P 1'
#
loop_
_entity.id
_entity.type
_entity.pdbx_description
1 polymer ?
#
loop_
_entity_poly.entity_id
_entity_poly.type
_entity_poly.pdbx_seq_one_letter_code
_entity_poly.pdbx_strand_id
1 'polypeptide(L)'
;MKVFSRKNALLLAALLIALAAACAFALSRAQTAVMLEETAFAPDAERDAMTVSLEATEDLRTIKGEMRLTATNRTGGDFSEIVLRAYANAIQPGSVTLSDAKVNGERASIGADSDDPSVWRIETPWRAGETAEVCWRVSLIVPRGEGAIGRTDESALLIGALPTPAMWENGAWRTDGYDELVGTSYGQAMDVRMTLTVPNGVQAAFGGAWVGARDNGDGTRTLTMQLSGAREISLALRTKGAMRQTTVDGVLVTALAQNARTASRLLDIAADALEDIGQLGLAYPFPSLTVAQAKTARADGAVGSALIAVDADAKTDALLSRVTRLCARQIFGVQVENDPWNAPWLSETPASCVELLAYRRREGEAAYEKRFYGEIEIATRLTRPRGVTIGASTERFGGDGEMTQVLRDAGAAGLMGIEQAVGQAAFLGALQRYVEQNAGGFGTLEAFEAALEQATGSDWSGYLADMLAS
;
A
#
# COMPACT_ATOMS: atom_id res chain seq x y z
N MET A 1 -35.38 -35.56 -48.00
CA MET A 1 -34.38 -34.57 -47.49
C MET A 1 -34.84 -33.17 -47.88
N LYS A 2 -35.32 -32.36 -46.89
CA LYS A 2 -35.74 -31.00 -47.20
C LYS A 2 -34.47 -30.13 -47.22
N VAL A 3 -34.17 -29.54 -48.37
CA VAL A 3 -33.05 -28.60 -48.56
C VAL A 3 -33.33 -27.35 -47.75
N PHE A 4 -32.50 -27.09 -46.74
CA PHE A 4 -32.53 -25.84 -45.95
C PHE A 4 -32.28 -24.65 -46.88
N SER A 5 -33.24 -23.75 -47.00
CA SER A 5 -33.12 -22.56 -47.84
C SER A 5 -31.98 -21.68 -47.35
N ARG A 6 -31.17 -21.11 -48.28
CA ARG A 6 -30.08 -20.14 -47.96
C ARG A 6 -30.56 -18.98 -47.05
N LYS A 7 -31.84 -18.59 -47.16
CA LYS A 7 -32.44 -17.57 -46.27
C LYS A 7 -32.53 -18.04 -44.80
N ASN A 8 -32.85 -19.32 -44.58
CA ASN A 8 -32.95 -19.87 -43.21
C ASN A 8 -31.56 -20.05 -42.57
N ALA A 9 -30.51 -20.34 -43.35
CA ALA A 9 -29.14 -20.43 -42.89
C ALA A 9 -28.59 -19.04 -42.50
N LEU A 10 -28.92 -17.99 -43.27
CA LEU A 10 -28.53 -16.60 -42.94
C LEU A 10 -29.27 -16.07 -41.71
N LEU A 11 -30.54 -16.41 -41.52
CA LEU A 11 -31.30 -16.06 -40.33
C LEU A 11 -30.75 -16.75 -39.07
N LEU A 12 -30.37 -18.02 -39.19
CA LEU A 12 -29.76 -18.77 -38.07
C LEU A 12 -28.38 -18.21 -37.68
N ALA A 13 -27.56 -17.84 -38.67
CA ALA A 13 -26.27 -17.21 -38.45
C ALA A 13 -26.41 -15.83 -37.79
N ALA A 14 -27.36 -15.00 -38.21
CA ALA A 14 -27.64 -13.70 -37.61
C ALA A 14 -28.17 -13.84 -36.17
N LEU A 15 -29.00 -14.86 -35.90
CA LEU A 15 -29.49 -15.14 -34.53
C LEU A 15 -28.36 -15.61 -33.60
N LEU A 16 -27.46 -16.45 -34.09
CA LEU A 16 -26.29 -16.91 -33.33
C LEU A 16 -25.31 -15.76 -33.03
N ILE A 17 -25.09 -14.87 -34.00
CA ILE A 17 -24.25 -13.66 -33.77
C ILE A 17 -24.93 -12.72 -32.78
N ALA A 18 -26.23 -12.50 -32.85
CA ALA A 18 -26.99 -11.70 -31.91
C ALA A 18 -26.97 -12.32 -30.49
N LEU A 19 -27.10 -13.65 -30.41
CA LEU A 19 -27.02 -14.38 -29.12
C LEU A 19 -25.59 -14.33 -28.53
N ALA A 20 -24.56 -14.49 -29.36
CA ALA A 20 -23.17 -14.35 -28.93
C ALA A 20 -22.85 -12.93 -28.51
N ALA A 21 -23.35 -11.91 -29.20
CA ALA A 21 -23.23 -10.51 -28.81
C ALA A 21 -24.00 -10.19 -27.51
N ALA A 22 -25.20 -10.75 -27.33
CA ALA A 22 -25.98 -10.61 -26.09
C ALA A 22 -25.33 -11.35 -24.93
N CYS A 23 -24.75 -12.54 -25.14
CA CYS A 23 -23.98 -13.26 -24.15
C CYS A 23 -22.67 -12.52 -23.79
N ALA A 24 -21.96 -11.97 -24.78
CA ALA A 24 -20.76 -11.16 -24.54
C ALA A 24 -21.10 -9.86 -23.80
N PHE A 25 -22.24 -9.24 -24.12
CA PHE A 25 -22.75 -8.05 -23.42
C PHE A 25 -23.23 -8.39 -22.00
N ALA A 26 -23.90 -9.54 -21.82
CA ALA A 26 -24.29 -10.04 -20.49
C ALA A 26 -23.06 -10.44 -19.65
N LEU A 27 -22.06 -11.09 -20.26
CA LEU A 27 -20.80 -11.42 -19.62
C LEU A 27 -19.96 -10.16 -19.31
N SER A 28 -20.02 -9.11 -20.14
CA SER A 28 -19.36 -7.83 -19.84
C SER A 28 -20.08 -7.04 -18.72
N ARG A 29 -21.40 -7.20 -18.60
CA ARG A 29 -22.17 -6.68 -17.45
C ARG A 29 -22.06 -7.52 -16.19
N ALA A 30 -21.75 -8.81 -16.30
CA ALA A 30 -21.61 -9.73 -15.17
C ALA A 30 -20.25 -9.63 -14.45
N GLN A 31 -19.38 -8.71 -14.82
CA GLN A 31 -18.24 -8.32 -13.99
C GLN A 31 -18.65 -7.21 -13.01
N THR A 32 -19.72 -7.47 -12.26
CA THR A 32 -19.99 -6.69 -11.05
C THR A 32 -18.83 -6.96 -10.10
N ALA A 33 -18.11 -5.90 -9.72
CA ALA A 33 -17.07 -6.01 -8.72
C ALA A 33 -17.64 -6.74 -7.50
N VAL A 34 -16.93 -7.73 -6.98
CA VAL A 34 -17.27 -8.34 -5.71
C VAL A 34 -17.13 -7.24 -4.67
N MET A 35 -18.21 -6.96 -3.95
CA MET A 35 -18.26 -6.01 -2.85
C MET A 35 -18.43 -6.79 -1.57
N LEU A 36 -17.72 -6.38 -0.53
CA LEU A 36 -18.03 -6.82 0.80
C LEU A 36 -19.38 -6.21 1.23
N GLU A 37 -20.10 -6.89 2.12
CA GLU A 37 -21.36 -6.37 2.63
C GLU A 37 -21.15 -4.98 3.23
N GLU A 38 -21.99 -4.01 2.87
CA GLU A 38 -21.88 -2.66 3.39
C GLU A 38 -22.27 -2.68 4.87
N THR A 39 -21.27 -2.66 5.73
CA THR A 39 -21.46 -2.41 7.15
C THR A 39 -21.49 -0.91 7.42
N ALA A 40 -22.25 -0.50 8.44
CA ALA A 40 -22.18 0.89 8.89
C ALA A 40 -20.73 1.24 9.22
N PHE A 41 -20.25 2.39 8.74
CA PHE A 41 -18.92 2.88 9.11
C PHE A 41 -18.93 3.22 10.60
N ALA A 42 -18.28 2.37 11.38
CA ALA A 42 -18.11 2.49 12.82
C ALA A 42 -16.62 2.48 13.12
N PRO A 43 -15.97 3.66 13.11
CA PRO A 43 -14.54 3.75 13.41
C PRO A 43 -14.28 3.32 14.85
N ASP A 44 -13.10 2.73 15.08
CA ASP A 44 -12.60 2.39 16.39
C ASP A 44 -12.39 3.68 17.23
N ALA A 45 -12.91 3.71 18.45
CA ALA A 45 -12.80 4.88 19.31
C ALA A 45 -11.34 5.26 19.68
N GLU A 46 -10.44 4.30 19.59
CA GLU A 46 -9.01 4.51 19.88
C GLU A 46 -8.23 5.00 18.64
N ARG A 47 -8.86 5.03 17.46
CA ARG A 47 -8.24 5.50 16.21
C ARG A 47 -8.87 6.78 15.73
N ASP A 48 -8.11 7.54 14.98
CA ASP A 48 -8.63 8.66 14.21
C ASP A 48 -9.44 8.14 13.02
N ALA A 49 -10.43 8.92 12.57
CA ALA A 49 -11.28 8.55 11.45
C ALA A 49 -11.24 9.59 10.35
N MET A 50 -11.16 9.14 9.10
CA MET A 50 -11.18 10.01 7.94
C MET A 50 -12.31 9.64 6.98
N THR A 51 -13.18 10.61 6.71
CA THR A 51 -14.22 10.48 5.68
C THR A 51 -13.84 11.36 4.49
N VAL A 52 -13.88 10.79 3.30
CA VAL A 52 -13.39 11.42 2.07
C VAL A 52 -14.44 11.32 0.98
N SER A 53 -14.76 12.42 0.30
CA SER A 53 -15.67 12.46 -0.83
C SER A 53 -14.99 13.15 -2.01
N LEU A 54 -14.70 12.42 -3.07
CA LEU A 54 -13.90 12.88 -4.20
C LEU A 54 -14.58 12.66 -5.53
N GLU A 55 -14.18 13.47 -6.51
CA GLU A 55 -14.49 13.33 -7.93
C GLU A 55 -13.21 13.32 -8.74
N ALA A 56 -13.05 12.39 -9.67
CA ALA A 56 -11.94 12.34 -10.60
C ALA A 56 -12.39 12.66 -12.03
N THR A 57 -11.56 13.41 -12.76
CA THR A 57 -11.78 13.69 -14.19
C THR A 57 -11.46 12.47 -15.07
N GLU A 58 -12.04 12.41 -16.28
CA GLU A 58 -11.86 11.30 -17.23
C GLU A 58 -10.38 11.11 -17.65
N ASP A 59 -9.63 12.21 -17.75
CA ASP A 59 -8.21 12.23 -18.10
C ASP A 59 -7.29 11.96 -16.87
N LEU A 60 -7.86 11.64 -15.73
CA LEU A 60 -7.18 11.39 -14.44
C LEU A 60 -6.28 12.54 -13.97
N ARG A 61 -6.45 13.73 -14.54
CA ARG A 61 -5.61 14.88 -14.23
C ARG A 61 -5.97 15.54 -12.92
N THR A 62 -7.27 15.60 -12.62
CA THR A 62 -7.77 16.33 -11.46
C THR A 62 -8.62 15.44 -10.59
N ILE A 63 -8.34 15.49 -9.29
CA ILE A 63 -9.16 14.88 -8.24
C ILE A 63 -9.49 15.98 -7.24
N LYS A 64 -10.75 16.18 -6.94
CA LYS A 64 -11.18 17.25 -6.03
C LYS A 64 -12.32 16.76 -5.13
N GLY A 65 -12.48 17.41 -4.00
CA GLY A 65 -13.60 17.10 -3.11
C GLY A 65 -13.41 17.63 -1.70
N GLU A 66 -13.98 16.93 -0.75
CA GLU A 66 -13.96 17.27 0.66
C GLU A 66 -13.35 16.12 1.47
N MET A 67 -12.56 16.46 2.47
CA MET A 67 -12.02 15.56 3.45
C MET A 67 -12.42 16.01 4.85
N ARG A 68 -12.69 15.04 5.72
CA ARG A 68 -13.10 15.25 7.11
C ARG A 68 -12.30 14.29 7.99
N LEU A 69 -11.58 14.84 8.92
CA LEU A 69 -10.81 14.12 9.94
C LEU A 69 -11.53 14.29 11.28
N THR A 70 -11.75 13.20 11.99
CA THR A 70 -12.10 13.19 13.42
C THR A 70 -10.91 12.61 14.15
N ALA A 71 -10.21 13.42 14.93
CA ALA A 71 -8.97 13.02 15.61
C ALA A 71 -8.97 13.47 17.06
N THR A 72 -8.34 12.67 17.92
CA THR A 72 -8.16 12.98 19.33
C THR A 72 -6.70 13.29 19.62
N ASN A 73 -6.41 14.41 20.28
CA ASN A 73 -5.07 14.73 20.73
C ASN A 73 -4.64 13.82 21.88
N ARG A 74 -3.95 12.74 21.56
CA ARG A 74 -3.45 11.74 22.54
C ARG A 74 -2.03 12.00 23.01
N THR A 75 -1.44 13.18 22.68
CA THR A 75 -0.01 13.46 22.93
C THR A 75 0.30 13.95 24.35
N GLY A 76 -0.73 14.32 25.10
CA GLY A 76 -0.57 14.89 26.45
C GLY A 76 -0.19 16.38 26.48
N GLY A 77 0.06 17.02 25.32
CA GLY A 77 0.34 18.45 25.18
C GLY A 77 -0.73 19.19 24.39
N ASP A 78 -0.88 20.49 24.63
CA ASP A 78 -1.76 21.36 23.86
C ASP A 78 -1.07 21.83 22.58
N PHE A 79 -1.82 21.92 21.48
CA PHE A 79 -1.36 22.45 20.20
C PHE A 79 -2.10 23.74 19.84
N SER A 80 -1.42 24.57 19.02
CA SER A 80 -2.01 25.76 18.38
C SER A 80 -2.39 25.50 16.92
N GLU A 81 -2.07 24.31 16.39
CA GLU A 81 -2.27 23.95 14.99
C GLU A 81 -2.42 22.44 14.80
N ILE A 82 -3.04 22.07 13.70
CA ILE A 82 -3.04 20.70 13.15
C ILE A 82 -2.23 20.73 11.87
N VAL A 83 -1.26 19.82 11.75
CA VAL A 83 -0.37 19.74 10.58
C VAL A 83 -0.77 18.57 9.68
N LEU A 84 -0.87 18.84 8.37
CA LEU A 84 -1.15 17.85 7.34
C LEU A 84 0.04 17.71 6.41
N ARG A 85 0.24 16.50 5.86
CA ARG A 85 1.24 16.20 4.82
C ARG A 85 0.55 15.99 3.47
N ALA A 86 0.99 16.71 2.43
CA ALA A 86 0.48 16.65 1.06
C ALA A 86 1.65 16.39 0.08
N TYR A 87 2.18 15.17 0.11
CA TYR A 87 3.43 14.80 -0.57
C TYR A 87 3.44 15.00 -2.09
N ALA A 88 2.27 15.06 -2.74
CA ALA A 88 2.22 15.42 -4.16
C ALA A 88 2.80 16.82 -4.45
N ASN A 89 2.79 17.74 -3.48
CA ASN A 89 3.42 19.06 -3.59
C ASN A 89 4.95 19.02 -3.53
N ALA A 90 5.54 17.99 -2.92
CA ALA A 90 6.98 17.78 -2.95
C ALA A 90 7.46 17.31 -4.33
N ILE A 91 6.61 16.55 -5.05
CA ILE A 91 6.90 16.08 -6.42
C ILE A 91 6.70 17.23 -7.42
N GLN A 92 5.57 17.92 -7.30
CA GLN A 92 5.23 19.07 -8.16
C GLN A 92 4.55 20.15 -7.31
N PRO A 93 5.23 21.25 -7.00
CA PRO A 93 4.65 22.34 -6.23
C PRO A 93 3.32 22.83 -6.82
N GLY A 94 2.30 23.02 -5.96
CA GLY A 94 0.97 23.42 -6.37
C GLY A 94 0.08 22.28 -6.88
N SER A 95 0.52 21.03 -6.82
CA SER A 95 -0.31 19.86 -7.13
C SER A 95 -1.51 19.74 -6.17
N VAL A 96 -1.29 19.95 -4.89
CA VAL A 96 -2.36 19.96 -3.88
C VAL A 96 -2.64 21.37 -3.42
N THR A 97 -3.91 21.73 -3.42
CA THR A 97 -4.43 22.96 -2.80
C THR A 97 -5.50 22.57 -1.79
N LEU A 98 -5.40 23.11 -0.56
CA LEU A 98 -6.39 22.96 0.48
C LEU A 98 -7.06 24.30 0.74
N SER A 99 -8.36 24.28 1.01
CA SER A 99 -9.16 25.49 1.27
C SER A 99 -10.35 25.19 2.18
N ASP A 100 -11.03 26.24 2.60
CA ASP A 100 -12.30 26.20 3.33
C ASP A 100 -12.22 25.33 4.61
N ALA A 101 -11.11 25.43 5.34
CA ALA A 101 -10.94 24.68 6.58
C ALA A 101 -11.96 25.10 7.64
N LYS A 102 -12.47 24.10 8.35
CA LYS A 102 -13.31 24.27 9.54
C LYS A 102 -12.86 23.31 10.62
N VAL A 103 -12.89 23.77 11.85
CA VAL A 103 -12.65 22.96 13.04
C VAL A 103 -13.89 23.06 13.93
N ASN A 104 -14.50 21.94 14.26
CA ASN A 104 -15.73 21.84 15.04
C ASN A 104 -16.86 22.74 14.47
N GLY A 105 -16.92 22.86 13.12
CA GLY A 105 -17.89 23.67 12.39
C GLY A 105 -17.52 25.14 12.21
N GLU A 106 -16.54 25.66 12.90
CA GLU A 106 -16.07 27.05 12.80
C GLU A 106 -14.95 27.19 11.76
N ARG A 107 -14.90 28.30 11.05
CA ARG A 107 -13.84 28.56 10.05
C ARG A 107 -12.49 28.67 10.73
N ALA A 108 -11.49 28.02 10.14
CA ALA A 108 -10.11 28.07 10.55
C ALA A 108 -9.20 28.53 9.40
N SER A 109 -8.08 29.19 9.74
CA SER A 109 -7.03 29.51 8.77
C SER A 109 -6.36 28.22 8.33
N ILE A 110 -6.10 28.09 7.02
CA ILE A 110 -5.35 26.96 6.44
C ILE A 110 -4.37 27.52 5.42
N GLY A 111 -3.12 27.08 5.49
CA GLY A 111 -2.06 27.51 4.56
C GLY A 111 -0.96 26.48 4.42
N ALA A 112 -0.29 26.52 3.25
CA ALA A 112 0.94 25.78 3.05
C ALA A 112 2.09 26.47 3.77
N ASP A 113 3.05 25.68 4.25
CA ASP A 113 4.31 26.19 4.76
C ASP A 113 5.11 26.82 3.63
N SER A 114 5.83 27.93 3.94
CA SER A 114 6.58 28.68 2.94
C SER A 114 7.84 27.94 2.44
N ASP A 115 8.43 27.12 3.29
CA ASP A 115 9.70 26.45 3.04
C ASP A 115 9.48 25.02 2.49
N ASP A 116 8.38 24.37 2.90
CA ASP A 116 7.98 23.05 2.40
C ASP A 116 6.49 23.06 1.98
N PRO A 117 6.17 23.20 0.69
CA PRO A 117 4.78 23.24 0.21
C PRO A 117 4.02 21.93 0.41
N SER A 118 4.68 20.84 0.82
CA SER A 118 4.01 19.60 1.21
C SER A 118 3.47 19.61 2.63
N VAL A 119 3.84 20.60 3.44
CA VAL A 119 3.33 20.83 4.80
C VAL A 119 2.21 21.85 4.77
N TRP A 120 1.07 21.49 5.33
CA TRP A 120 -0.09 22.38 5.48
C TRP A 120 -0.45 22.52 6.95
N ARG A 121 -0.80 23.74 7.37
CA ARG A 121 -1.13 24.06 8.75
C ARG A 121 -2.54 24.59 8.84
N ILE A 122 -3.32 24.06 9.80
CA ILE A 122 -4.64 24.55 10.17
C ILE A 122 -4.51 25.16 11.57
N GLU A 123 -4.63 26.48 11.66
CA GLU A 123 -4.51 27.22 12.92
C GLU A 123 -5.74 26.93 13.78
N THR A 124 -5.56 26.28 14.90
CA THR A 124 -6.61 25.99 15.88
C THR A 124 -6.02 25.57 17.21
N PRO A 125 -6.54 26.07 18.35
CA PRO A 125 -6.24 25.45 19.63
C PRO A 125 -6.74 24.01 19.65
N TRP A 126 -5.89 23.06 20.08
CA TRP A 126 -6.27 21.66 20.21
C TRP A 126 -5.66 21.09 21.49
N ARG A 127 -6.48 20.98 22.52
CA ARG A 127 -6.04 20.62 23.86
C ARG A 127 -5.77 19.12 23.99
N ALA A 128 -4.90 18.78 24.91
CA ALA A 128 -4.66 17.38 25.28
C ALA A 128 -5.98 16.67 25.65
N GLY A 129 -6.23 15.50 25.08
CA GLY A 129 -7.44 14.70 25.25
C GLY A 129 -8.67 15.21 24.49
N GLU A 130 -8.59 16.33 23.80
CA GLU A 130 -9.69 16.87 23.01
C GLU A 130 -9.83 16.16 21.68
N THR A 131 -11.08 15.84 21.30
CA THR A 131 -11.42 15.35 19.94
C THR A 131 -11.85 16.52 19.09
N ALA A 132 -11.24 16.70 17.93
CA ALA A 132 -11.58 17.72 16.94
C ALA A 132 -12.14 17.07 15.68
N GLU A 133 -13.21 17.69 15.11
CA GLU A 133 -13.67 17.44 13.75
C GLU A 133 -13.09 18.51 12.83
N VAL A 134 -12.26 18.12 11.88
CA VAL A 134 -11.57 19.01 10.94
C VAL A 134 -12.03 18.71 9.53
N CYS A 135 -12.57 19.70 8.81
CA CYS A 135 -12.99 19.57 7.42
C CYS A 135 -12.20 20.53 6.54
N TRP A 136 -11.88 20.09 5.34
CA TRP A 136 -11.28 20.96 4.30
C TRP A 136 -11.67 20.50 2.92
N ARG A 137 -11.57 21.40 1.95
CA ARG A 137 -11.64 21.04 0.52
C ARG A 137 -10.25 20.73 0.01
N VAL A 138 -10.16 19.75 -0.86
CA VAL A 138 -8.92 19.34 -1.54
C VAL A 138 -9.10 19.43 -3.05
N SER A 139 -8.08 19.95 -3.72
CA SER A 139 -7.91 19.86 -5.17
C SER A 139 -6.52 19.34 -5.45
N LEU A 140 -6.43 18.16 -6.09
CA LEU A 140 -5.20 17.51 -6.50
C LEU A 140 -5.11 17.54 -8.02
N ILE A 141 -4.10 18.22 -8.55
CA ILE A 141 -3.63 18.07 -9.93
C ILE A 141 -2.57 16.97 -9.89
N VAL A 142 -2.92 15.79 -10.38
CA VAL A 142 -2.03 14.63 -10.30
C VAL A 142 -0.75 14.88 -11.09
N PRO A 143 0.44 14.81 -10.46
CA PRO A 143 1.72 14.99 -11.14
C PRO A 143 1.87 14.05 -12.32
N ARG A 144 2.49 14.52 -13.41
CA ARG A 144 2.78 13.68 -14.57
C ARG A 144 4.07 12.91 -14.34
N GLY A 145 4.01 11.59 -14.48
CA GLY A 145 5.17 10.71 -14.28
C GLY A 145 4.75 9.34 -13.79
N GLU A 146 5.73 8.46 -13.73
CA GLU A 146 5.66 7.14 -13.08
C GLU A 146 6.18 7.31 -11.64
N GLY A 147 5.64 6.53 -10.68
CA GLY A 147 6.00 6.62 -9.27
C GLY A 147 4.87 6.16 -8.37
N ALA A 148 5.04 6.26 -7.05
CA ALA A 148 3.96 5.98 -6.09
C ALA A 148 2.85 7.04 -6.13
N ILE A 149 3.20 8.27 -6.55
CA ILE A 149 2.28 9.38 -6.81
C ILE A 149 2.55 9.90 -8.23
N GLY A 150 1.66 9.57 -9.16
CA GLY A 150 1.83 10.04 -10.52
C GLY A 150 0.77 9.54 -11.48
N ARG A 151 0.74 10.12 -12.67
CA ARG A 151 -0.13 9.69 -13.76
C ARG A 151 0.59 9.63 -15.10
N THR A 152 0.13 8.69 -15.92
CA THR A 152 0.38 8.61 -17.36
C THR A 152 -0.86 9.08 -18.12
N ASP A 153 -0.92 8.87 -19.42
CA ASP A 153 -2.12 9.18 -20.22
C ASP A 153 -3.26 8.15 -19.97
N GLU A 154 -2.95 6.96 -19.42
CA GLU A 154 -3.92 5.87 -19.23
C GLU A 154 -4.10 5.43 -17.79
N SER A 155 -3.26 5.86 -16.87
CA SER A 155 -3.29 5.42 -15.47
C SER A 155 -2.84 6.49 -14.48
N ALA A 156 -3.30 6.39 -13.25
CA ALA A 156 -2.78 7.14 -12.12
C ALA A 156 -2.59 6.18 -10.93
N LEU A 157 -1.47 6.34 -10.23
CA LEU A 157 -1.18 5.70 -8.96
C LEU A 157 -1.04 6.80 -7.90
N LEU A 158 -1.73 6.65 -6.79
CA LEU A 158 -1.89 7.68 -5.77
C LEU A 158 -1.76 7.05 -4.38
N ILE A 159 -0.56 6.60 -4.03
CA ILE A 159 -0.25 6.08 -2.70
C ILE A 159 0.19 7.26 -1.83
N GLY A 160 -0.65 7.66 -0.86
CA GLY A 160 -0.38 8.81 0.01
C GLY A 160 -0.37 10.17 -0.71
N ALA A 161 -1.05 10.31 -1.86
CA ALA A 161 -1.15 11.57 -2.59
C ALA A 161 -2.11 12.58 -1.93
N LEU A 162 -3.10 12.06 -1.19
CA LEU A 162 -4.08 12.87 -0.47
C LEU A 162 -3.53 13.31 0.89
N PRO A 163 -3.89 14.49 1.39
CA PRO A 163 -3.41 14.98 2.67
C PRO A 163 -3.81 14.10 3.84
N THR A 164 -2.85 13.78 4.70
CA THR A 164 -3.04 13.05 5.95
C THR A 164 -2.41 13.81 7.11
N PRO A 165 -2.86 13.58 8.38
CA PRO A 165 -2.23 14.19 9.54
C PRO A 165 -0.74 13.85 9.61
N ALA A 166 0.08 14.84 9.96
CA ALA A 166 1.47 14.60 10.29
C ALA A 166 1.57 13.86 11.63
N MET A 167 2.61 13.07 11.77
CA MET A 167 2.94 12.42 13.04
C MET A 167 3.48 13.44 14.04
N TRP A 168 3.05 13.35 15.31
CA TRP A 168 3.69 14.07 16.40
C TRP A 168 4.62 13.14 17.17
N GLU A 169 5.87 13.49 17.21
CA GLU A 169 6.89 12.66 17.85
C GLU A 169 8.02 13.53 18.43
N ASN A 170 8.58 13.14 19.56
CA ASN A 170 9.72 13.83 20.20
C ASN A 170 9.51 15.34 20.41
N GLY A 171 8.26 15.77 20.63
CA GLY A 171 7.93 17.16 20.88
C GLY A 171 7.80 18.05 19.65
N ALA A 172 7.73 17.45 18.46
CA ALA A 172 7.56 18.17 17.18
C ALA A 172 6.65 17.42 16.20
N TRP A 173 6.05 18.16 15.26
CA TRP A 173 5.43 17.55 14.09
C TRP A 173 6.52 17.03 13.14
N ARG A 174 6.37 15.77 12.70
CA ARG A 174 7.24 15.17 11.69
C ARG A 174 6.90 15.76 10.31
N THR A 175 7.87 16.48 9.77
CA THR A 175 7.75 17.16 8.46
C THR A 175 8.85 16.73 7.51
N ASP A 176 9.30 15.48 7.63
CA ASP A 176 10.33 14.90 6.75
C ASP A 176 9.94 15.03 5.28
N GLY A 177 10.92 15.32 4.43
CA GLY A 177 10.70 15.49 2.99
C GLY A 177 10.19 14.20 2.33
N TYR A 178 9.59 14.35 1.16
CA TYR A 178 9.22 13.21 0.32
C TYR A 178 10.48 12.54 -0.25
N ASP A 179 10.55 11.24 -0.11
CA ASP A 179 11.55 10.39 -0.74
C ASP A 179 10.89 9.18 -1.38
N GLU A 180 11.15 8.95 -2.65
CA GLU A 180 10.56 7.83 -3.40
C GLU A 180 11.02 6.46 -2.91
N LEU A 181 12.16 6.37 -2.23
CA LEU A 181 12.66 5.12 -1.63
C LEU A 181 11.91 4.76 -0.35
N VAL A 182 11.51 5.77 0.41
CA VAL A 182 10.76 5.63 1.65
C VAL A 182 9.29 5.33 1.38
N GLY A 183 8.69 6.09 0.48
CA GLY A 183 7.25 6.17 0.32
C GLY A 183 6.64 7.31 1.14
N THR A 184 5.35 7.26 1.39
CA THR A 184 4.58 8.39 1.94
C THR A 184 3.87 8.07 3.26
N SER A 185 3.91 6.84 3.73
CA SER A 185 3.22 6.44 4.94
C SER A 185 4.15 6.54 6.15
N TYR A 186 3.91 7.47 7.01
CA TYR A 186 4.40 7.50 8.40
C TYR A 186 3.41 8.33 9.21
N GLY A 187 2.53 7.65 9.87
CA GLY A 187 1.45 8.29 10.61
C GLY A 187 0.70 7.32 11.50
N GLN A 188 -0.21 7.85 12.30
CA GLN A 188 -1.10 7.03 13.11
C GLN A 188 -2.01 6.18 12.20
N ALA A 189 -2.31 4.96 12.63
CA ALA A 189 -3.34 4.15 12.00
C ALA A 189 -4.71 4.85 12.16
N MET A 190 -5.46 4.96 11.07
CA MET A 190 -6.77 5.60 11.05
C MET A 190 -7.80 4.71 10.34
N ASP A 191 -9.06 4.93 10.64
CA ASP A 191 -10.17 4.29 9.93
C ASP A 191 -10.66 5.21 8.81
N VAL A 192 -10.72 4.70 7.59
CA VAL A 192 -11.03 5.49 6.39
C VAL A 192 -12.33 5.00 5.75
N ARG A 193 -13.24 5.94 5.47
CA ARG A 193 -14.34 5.75 4.53
C ARG A 193 -14.19 6.73 3.37
N MET A 194 -14.18 6.23 2.14
CA MET A 194 -14.08 7.10 0.97
C MET A 194 -15.20 6.81 -0.01
N THR A 195 -15.76 7.88 -0.59
CA THR A 195 -16.55 7.84 -1.81
C THR A 195 -15.77 8.50 -2.94
N LEU A 196 -15.73 7.84 -4.10
CA LEU A 196 -15.09 8.38 -5.29
C LEU A 196 -16.07 8.33 -6.47
N THR A 197 -16.39 9.49 -7.02
CA THR A 197 -17.16 9.60 -8.26
C THR A 197 -16.20 9.63 -9.45
N VAL A 198 -16.40 8.72 -10.39
CA VAL A 198 -15.60 8.60 -11.62
C VAL A 198 -16.51 8.49 -12.85
N PRO A 199 -16.07 8.93 -14.04
CA PRO A 199 -16.71 8.59 -15.31
C PRO A 199 -16.83 7.07 -15.48
N ASN A 200 -17.90 6.60 -16.10
CA ASN A 200 -18.18 5.16 -16.23
C ASN A 200 -17.08 4.37 -16.98
N GLY A 201 -16.29 5.04 -17.81
CA GLY A 201 -15.13 4.45 -18.50
C GLY A 201 -13.89 4.25 -17.63
N VAL A 202 -13.79 4.95 -16.49
CA VAL A 202 -12.63 4.88 -15.61
C VAL A 202 -12.74 3.66 -14.70
N GLN A 203 -11.69 2.83 -14.67
CA GLN A 203 -11.53 1.78 -13.68
C GLN A 203 -10.82 2.34 -12.46
N ALA A 204 -11.33 2.04 -11.27
CA ALA A 204 -10.75 2.48 -10.00
C ALA A 204 -10.61 1.29 -9.07
N ALA A 205 -9.46 1.18 -8.41
CA ALA A 205 -9.20 0.23 -7.35
C ALA A 205 -8.61 0.96 -6.14
N PHE A 206 -8.86 0.46 -4.95
CA PHE A 206 -8.54 1.11 -3.70
C PHE A 206 -7.65 0.24 -2.83
N GLY A 207 -6.82 0.84 -2.01
CA GLY A 207 -6.34 0.21 -0.79
C GLY A 207 -7.50 0.17 0.21
N GLY A 208 -8.28 -0.91 0.19
CA GLY A 208 -9.46 -1.07 1.04
C GLY A 208 -10.56 -1.90 0.37
N ALA A 209 -11.54 -2.27 1.17
CA ALA A 209 -12.67 -3.07 0.72
C ALA A 209 -13.71 -2.22 -0.01
N TRP A 210 -14.21 -2.73 -1.13
CA TRP A 210 -15.37 -2.16 -1.81
C TRP A 210 -16.64 -2.53 -1.05
N VAL A 211 -17.39 -1.52 -0.66
CA VAL A 211 -18.64 -1.69 0.11
C VAL A 211 -19.86 -1.12 -0.60
N GLY A 212 -19.69 -0.41 -1.70
CA GLY A 212 -20.81 0.13 -2.47
C GLY A 212 -20.41 0.64 -3.86
N ALA A 213 -21.34 0.56 -4.79
CA ALA A 213 -21.23 1.17 -6.11
C ALA A 213 -22.62 1.63 -6.57
N ARG A 214 -22.72 2.86 -7.07
CA ARG A 214 -23.98 3.46 -7.57
C ARG A 214 -23.73 4.13 -8.92
N ASP A 215 -24.53 3.78 -9.92
CA ASP A 215 -24.63 4.55 -11.17
C ASP A 215 -25.41 5.85 -10.89
N ASN A 216 -24.86 6.98 -11.28
CA ASN A 216 -25.47 8.29 -11.04
C ASN A 216 -26.45 8.67 -12.18
N GLY A 217 -26.47 7.94 -13.31
CA GLY A 217 -27.35 8.19 -14.46
C GLY A 217 -26.92 9.35 -15.37
N ASP A 218 -25.80 10.00 -15.07
CA ASP A 218 -25.23 11.13 -15.80
C ASP A 218 -23.91 10.78 -16.53
N GLY A 219 -23.61 9.49 -16.68
CA GLY A 219 -22.36 9.00 -17.25
C GLY A 219 -21.23 8.82 -16.22
N THR A 220 -21.53 9.02 -14.94
CA THR A 220 -20.62 8.78 -13.82
C THR A 220 -21.14 7.69 -12.90
N ARG A 221 -20.26 7.17 -12.06
CA ARG A 221 -20.59 6.26 -10.96
C ARG A 221 -19.85 6.66 -9.68
N THR A 222 -20.49 6.46 -8.54
CA THR A 222 -19.90 6.66 -7.23
C THR A 222 -19.55 5.30 -6.61
N LEU A 223 -18.31 5.15 -6.18
CA LEU A 223 -17.77 3.95 -5.54
C LEU A 223 -17.52 4.25 -4.07
N THR A 224 -17.85 3.33 -3.19
CA THR A 224 -17.60 3.46 -1.74
C THR A 224 -16.62 2.40 -1.30
N MET A 225 -15.62 2.78 -0.53
CA MET A 225 -14.66 1.89 0.10
C MET A 225 -14.51 2.18 1.60
N GLN A 226 -14.07 1.19 2.35
CA GLN A 226 -13.69 1.30 3.75
C GLN A 226 -12.38 0.56 4.00
N LEU A 227 -11.56 1.09 4.91
CA LEU A 227 -10.35 0.45 5.40
C LEU A 227 -10.13 0.85 6.85
N SER A 228 -9.96 -0.13 7.72
CA SER A 228 -9.54 0.09 9.12
C SER A 228 -8.03 -0.06 9.23
N GLY A 229 -7.41 0.81 10.04
CA GLY A 229 -5.98 0.79 10.30
C GLY A 229 -5.11 1.26 9.12
N ALA A 230 -5.65 2.12 8.26
CA ALA A 230 -4.89 2.72 7.17
C ALA A 230 -3.86 3.74 7.69
N ARG A 231 -2.69 3.81 7.05
CA ARG A 231 -1.68 4.87 7.30
C ARG A 231 -1.85 6.03 6.32
N GLU A 232 -2.36 5.74 5.13
CA GLU A 232 -2.66 6.70 4.07
C GLU A 232 -3.83 6.20 3.21
N ILE A 233 -4.24 7.02 2.25
CA ILE A 233 -5.26 6.66 1.26
C ILE A 233 -4.56 6.30 -0.05
N SER A 234 -4.78 5.06 -0.50
CA SER A 234 -4.17 4.51 -1.72
C SER A 234 -5.21 4.25 -2.80
N LEU A 235 -4.96 4.76 -4.01
CA LEU A 235 -5.80 4.65 -5.19
C LEU A 235 -4.99 4.23 -6.42
N ALA A 236 -5.59 3.39 -7.26
CA ALA A 236 -5.12 3.13 -8.62
C ALA A 236 -6.27 3.34 -9.60
N LEU A 237 -6.07 4.18 -10.61
CA LEU A 237 -7.06 4.55 -11.60
C LEU A 237 -6.55 4.21 -13.01
N ARG A 238 -7.46 3.83 -13.92
CA ARG A 238 -7.14 3.64 -15.35
C ARG A 238 -8.28 4.09 -16.24
N THR A 239 -7.95 4.82 -17.30
CA THR A 239 -8.92 5.18 -18.36
C THR A 239 -9.24 3.97 -19.25
N LYS A 240 -8.28 3.06 -19.39
CA LYS A 240 -8.40 1.78 -20.11
C LYS A 240 -7.75 0.68 -19.29
N GLY A 241 -8.41 -0.47 -19.21
CA GLY A 241 -7.85 -1.58 -18.47
C GLY A 241 -8.89 -2.61 -18.10
N ALA A 242 -8.45 -3.55 -17.30
CA ALA A 242 -9.29 -4.61 -16.76
C ALA A 242 -9.03 -4.78 -15.27
N MET A 243 -10.09 -5.07 -14.55
CA MET A 243 -10.06 -5.46 -13.15
C MET A 243 -10.50 -6.92 -13.03
N ARG A 244 -9.86 -7.66 -12.13
CA ARG A 244 -10.19 -9.03 -11.76
C ARG A 244 -10.16 -9.16 -10.26
N GLN A 245 -11.00 -10.04 -9.72
CA GLN A 245 -11.12 -10.25 -8.28
C GLN A 245 -11.22 -11.75 -7.95
N THR A 246 -10.70 -12.11 -6.79
CA THR A 246 -10.88 -13.41 -6.15
C THR A 246 -10.84 -13.23 -4.64
N THR A 247 -11.16 -14.28 -3.89
CA THR A 247 -11.02 -14.29 -2.43
C THR A 247 -10.06 -15.40 -2.04
N VAL A 248 -9.07 -15.08 -1.21
CA VAL A 248 -8.06 -16.01 -0.69
C VAL A 248 -8.07 -15.88 0.83
N ASP A 249 -8.39 -16.96 1.53
CA ASP A 249 -8.45 -17.01 3.01
C ASP A 249 -9.21 -15.84 3.65
N GLY A 250 -10.31 -15.43 3.01
CA GLY A 250 -11.15 -14.31 3.47
C GLY A 250 -10.67 -12.93 3.00
N VAL A 251 -9.51 -12.80 2.36
CA VAL A 251 -9.01 -11.56 1.78
C VAL A 251 -9.55 -11.37 0.36
N LEU A 252 -10.24 -10.27 0.09
CA LEU A 252 -10.68 -9.89 -1.26
C LEU A 252 -9.50 -9.35 -2.05
N VAL A 253 -8.99 -10.12 -2.99
CA VAL A 253 -7.88 -9.70 -3.87
C VAL A 253 -8.43 -9.07 -5.14
N THR A 254 -7.97 -7.86 -5.45
CA THR A 254 -8.32 -7.11 -6.65
C THR A 254 -7.07 -6.85 -7.48
N ALA A 255 -7.06 -7.22 -8.75
CA ALA A 255 -5.99 -6.85 -9.69
C ALA A 255 -6.49 -5.84 -10.71
N LEU A 256 -5.79 -4.72 -10.88
CA LEU A 256 -6.07 -3.68 -11.89
C LEU A 256 -4.88 -3.55 -12.84
N ALA A 257 -5.09 -3.83 -14.13
CA ALA A 257 -4.04 -3.82 -15.13
C ALA A 257 -4.51 -3.27 -16.49
N GLN A 258 -3.58 -3.06 -17.41
CA GLN A 258 -3.84 -2.56 -18.76
C GLN A 258 -4.80 -3.45 -19.60
N ASN A 259 -4.86 -4.74 -19.31
CA ASN A 259 -5.74 -5.69 -20.00
C ASN A 259 -6.11 -6.88 -19.10
N ALA A 260 -7.09 -7.65 -19.52
CA ALA A 260 -7.62 -8.77 -18.76
C ALA A 260 -6.60 -9.89 -18.49
N ARG A 261 -5.69 -10.17 -19.43
CA ARG A 261 -4.66 -11.20 -19.28
C ARG A 261 -3.66 -10.83 -18.18
N THR A 262 -3.20 -9.58 -18.18
CA THR A 262 -2.29 -9.07 -17.14
C THR A 262 -2.99 -9.00 -15.78
N ALA A 263 -4.25 -8.56 -15.74
CA ALA A 263 -5.02 -8.54 -14.49
C ALA A 263 -5.20 -9.96 -13.91
N SER A 264 -5.55 -10.96 -14.73
CA SER A 264 -5.65 -12.35 -14.27
C SER A 264 -4.30 -12.86 -13.74
N ARG A 265 -3.21 -12.61 -14.47
CA ARG A 265 -1.86 -13.02 -14.02
C ARG A 265 -1.47 -12.39 -12.68
N LEU A 266 -1.73 -11.08 -12.49
CA LEU A 266 -1.45 -10.41 -11.22
C LEU A 266 -2.32 -10.96 -10.09
N LEU A 267 -3.57 -11.30 -10.40
CA LEU A 267 -4.50 -11.91 -9.44
C LEU A 267 -3.99 -13.26 -8.95
N ASP A 268 -3.59 -14.15 -9.88
CA ASP A 268 -3.06 -15.47 -9.56
C ASP A 268 -1.78 -15.36 -8.70
N ILE A 269 -0.85 -14.48 -9.09
CA ILE A 269 0.38 -14.22 -8.35
C ILE A 269 0.11 -13.67 -6.93
N ALA A 270 -0.87 -12.78 -6.79
CA ALA A 270 -1.21 -12.23 -5.47
C ALA A 270 -1.87 -13.29 -4.58
N ALA A 271 -2.67 -14.17 -5.17
CA ALA A 271 -3.26 -15.30 -4.47
C ALA A 271 -2.17 -16.24 -3.94
N ASP A 272 -1.23 -16.63 -4.80
CA ASP A 272 -0.09 -17.48 -4.43
C ASP A 272 0.76 -16.83 -3.32
N ALA A 273 1.00 -15.52 -3.41
CA ALA A 273 1.78 -14.78 -2.41
C ALA A 273 1.10 -14.75 -1.03
N LEU A 274 -0.22 -14.52 -0.98
CA LEU A 274 -0.98 -14.54 0.28
C LEU A 274 -1.02 -15.96 0.87
N GLU A 275 -1.21 -16.99 0.04
CA GLU A 275 -1.17 -18.37 0.48
C GLU A 275 0.21 -18.72 1.06
N ASP A 276 1.30 -18.35 0.38
CA ASP A 276 2.67 -18.57 0.87
C ASP A 276 2.91 -17.93 2.23
N ILE A 277 2.49 -16.67 2.42
CA ILE A 277 2.60 -15.95 3.70
C ILE A 277 1.77 -16.64 4.79
N GLY A 278 0.53 -17.03 4.48
CA GLY A 278 -0.35 -17.76 5.40
C GLY A 278 0.23 -19.09 5.85
N GLN A 279 0.87 -19.83 4.94
CA GLN A 279 1.55 -21.11 5.24
C GLN A 279 2.79 -20.94 6.14
N LEU A 280 3.35 -19.73 6.22
CA LEU A 280 4.39 -19.40 7.21
C LEU A 280 3.80 -18.97 8.56
N GLY A 281 2.47 -19.00 8.70
CA GLY A 281 1.76 -18.61 9.92
C GLY A 281 1.65 -17.11 10.13
N LEU A 282 1.92 -16.29 9.11
CA LEU A 282 1.74 -14.83 9.16
C LEU A 282 0.38 -14.47 8.58
N ALA A 283 -0.41 -13.68 9.33
CA ALA A 283 -1.70 -13.20 8.85
C ALA A 283 -1.53 -11.92 8.02
N TYR A 284 -2.16 -11.88 6.85
CA TYR A 284 -2.26 -10.65 6.09
C TYR A 284 -3.17 -9.64 6.81
N PRO A 285 -2.78 -8.37 6.99
CA PRO A 285 -3.42 -7.49 7.96
C PRO A 285 -4.77 -6.90 7.54
N PHE A 286 -5.12 -6.94 6.26
CA PHE A 286 -6.31 -6.25 5.74
C PHE A 286 -7.33 -7.23 5.17
N PRO A 287 -8.64 -6.88 5.18
CA PRO A 287 -9.68 -7.71 4.56
C PRO A 287 -9.64 -7.69 3.02
N SER A 288 -8.79 -6.85 2.44
CA SER A 288 -8.63 -6.73 0.99
C SER A 288 -7.18 -6.43 0.62
N LEU A 289 -6.80 -6.83 -0.60
CA LEU A 289 -5.53 -6.49 -1.24
C LEU A 289 -5.79 -6.03 -2.67
N THR A 290 -5.34 -4.86 -3.02
CA THR A 290 -5.29 -4.41 -4.42
C THR A 290 -3.88 -4.53 -4.97
N VAL A 291 -3.75 -5.17 -6.15
CA VAL A 291 -2.51 -5.24 -6.92
C VAL A 291 -2.69 -4.45 -8.21
N ALA A 292 -2.02 -3.32 -8.32
CA ALA A 292 -2.09 -2.44 -9.48
C ALA A 292 -0.86 -2.62 -10.38
N GLN A 293 -1.09 -2.72 -11.70
CA GLN A 293 0.00 -2.60 -12.66
C GLN A 293 0.43 -1.14 -12.77
N ALA A 294 1.63 -0.82 -12.31
CA ALA A 294 2.26 0.47 -12.50
C ALA A 294 3.79 0.33 -12.46
N LYS A 295 4.49 1.25 -13.10
CA LYS A 295 5.93 1.44 -12.91
C LYS A 295 6.15 2.44 -11.78
N THR A 296 7.13 2.16 -10.96
CA THR A 296 7.49 2.95 -9.79
C THR A 296 8.98 3.24 -9.78
N ALA A 297 9.44 4.19 -8.98
CA ALA A 297 10.86 4.50 -8.84
C ALA A 297 11.66 3.30 -8.30
N ARG A 298 11.02 2.48 -7.46
CA ARG A 298 11.62 1.24 -6.96
C ARG A 298 11.33 0.09 -7.91
N ALA A 299 12.35 -0.67 -8.25
CA ALA A 299 12.24 -1.81 -9.17
C ALA A 299 11.28 -2.91 -8.68
N ASP A 300 11.09 -3.03 -7.38
CA ASP A 300 10.15 -3.99 -6.79
C ASP A 300 8.70 -3.54 -6.89
N GLY A 301 8.44 -2.26 -6.80
CA GLY A 301 7.12 -1.70 -6.74
C GLY A 301 6.92 -0.71 -5.58
N ALA A 302 5.68 -0.33 -5.33
CA ALA A 302 5.28 0.54 -4.23
C ALA A 302 4.29 -0.17 -3.31
N VAL A 303 4.28 0.25 -2.05
CA VAL A 303 3.40 -0.29 -0.99
C VAL A 303 2.62 0.85 -0.36
N GLY A 304 1.34 0.65 -0.22
CA GLY A 304 0.43 1.46 0.58
C GLY A 304 -0.52 0.56 1.37
N SER A 305 -1.39 1.16 2.14
CA SER A 305 -2.39 0.45 2.95
C SER A 305 -3.33 -0.36 2.06
N ALA A 306 -3.28 -1.68 2.17
CA ALA A 306 -4.05 -2.65 1.38
C ALA A 306 -3.92 -2.49 -0.16
N LEU A 307 -2.87 -1.80 -0.65
CA LEU A 307 -2.57 -1.65 -2.07
C LEU A 307 -1.07 -1.80 -2.31
N ILE A 308 -0.72 -2.62 -3.31
CA ILE A 308 0.63 -2.69 -3.85
C ILE A 308 0.60 -2.39 -5.35
N ALA A 309 1.69 -1.83 -5.86
CA ALA A 309 1.83 -1.56 -7.28
C ALA A 309 3.13 -2.18 -7.80
N VAL A 310 3.05 -2.88 -8.94
CA VAL A 310 4.18 -3.60 -9.53
C VAL A 310 4.26 -3.42 -11.04
N ASP A 311 5.47 -3.42 -11.58
CA ASP A 311 5.67 -3.60 -13.01
C ASP A 311 5.41 -5.07 -13.39
N ALA A 312 4.36 -5.29 -14.17
CA ALA A 312 3.92 -6.62 -14.57
C ALA A 312 4.77 -7.25 -15.71
N ASP A 313 5.78 -6.56 -16.24
CA ASP A 313 6.59 -7.07 -17.36
C ASP A 313 7.65 -8.09 -16.90
N ALA A 314 7.89 -8.23 -15.60
CA ALA A 314 8.81 -9.21 -15.04
C ALA A 314 8.37 -10.66 -15.31
N LYS A 315 9.33 -11.61 -15.29
CA LYS A 315 9.05 -13.06 -15.33
C LYS A 315 8.21 -13.47 -14.11
N THR A 316 7.42 -14.54 -14.24
CA THR A 316 6.47 -14.98 -13.21
C THR A 316 7.14 -15.21 -11.85
N ASP A 317 8.24 -15.93 -11.79
CA ASP A 317 8.92 -16.23 -10.52
C ASP A 317 9.45 -14.95 -9.83
N ALA A 318 10.07 -14.06 -10.62
CA ALA A 318 10.55 -12.78 -10.10
C ALA A 318 9.38 -11.87 -9.66
N LEU A 319 8.25 -11.92 -10.36
CA LEU A 319 7.07 -11.15 -10.00
C LEU A 319 6.41 -11.70 -8.74
N LEU A 320 6.33 -13.03 -8.58
CA LEU A 320 5.83 -13.67 -7.36
C LEU A 320 6.71 -13.32 -6.16
N SER A 321 8.03 -13.41 -6.28
CA SER A 321 8.96 -12.98 -5.23
C SER A 321 8.74 -11.52 -4.82
N ARG A 322 8.57 -10.60 -5.79
CA ARG A 322 8.28 -9.19 -5.52
C ARG A 322 6.95 -9.02 -4.80
N VAL A 323 5.86 -9.61 -5.30
CA VAL A 323 4.52 -9.50 -4.70
C VAL A 323 4.50 -10.08 -3.30
N THR A 324 5.13 -11.24 -3.06
CA THR A 324 5.26 -11.83 -1.71
C THR A 324 5.94 -10.86 -0.75
N ARG A 325 7.07 -10.26 -1.17
CA ARG A 325 7.79 -9.28 -0.34
C ARG A 325 6.98 -8.02 -0.08
N LEU A 326 6.28 -7.47 -1.11
CA LEU A 326 5.44 -6.28 -0.93
C LEU A 326 4.23 -6.56 -0.01
N CYS A 327 3.64 -7.76 -0.08
CA CYS A 327 2.60 -8.19 0.88
C CYS A 327 3.17 -8.32 2.29
N ALA A 328 4.38 -8.88 2.45
CA ALA A 328 5.05 -8.92 3.74
C ALA A 328 5.41 -7.51 4.27
N ARG A 329 5.77 -6.56 3.40
CA ARG A 329 5.96 -5.16 3.80
C ARG A 329 4.68 -4.49 4.30
N GLN A 330 3.49 -4.94 3.90
CA GLN A 330 2.26 -4.45 4.52
C GLN A 330 2.10 -4.95 5.96
N ILE A 331 2.72 -6.08 6.30
CA ILE A 331 2.78 -6.57 7.68
C ILE A 331 3.82 -5.76 8.49
N PHE A 332 5.07 -5.65 7.99
CA PHE A 332 6.21 -5.07 8.71
C PHE A 332 6.44 -3.58 8.48
N GLY A 333 5.62 -2.89 7.69
CA GLY A 333 5.80 -1.47 7.37
C GLY A 333 4.48 -0.71 7.17
N VAL A 334 3.32 -1.37 7.41
CA VAL A 334 2.01 -0.72 7.43
C VAL A 334 1.22 -1.14 8.66
N GLN A 335 1.04 -2.45 8.91
CA GLN A 335 0.39 -2.93 10.12
C GLN A 335 1.23 -2.59 11.36
N VAL A 336 2.53 -2.92 11.31
CA VAL A 336 3.53 -2.42 12.25
C VAL A 336 4.30 -1.34 11.53
N GLU A 337 3.96 -0.09 11.78
CA GLU A 337 4.67 1.05 11.19
C GLU A 337 6.06 1.18 11.80
N ASN A 338 7.01 1.71 11.07
CA ASN A 338 8.34 2.04 11.56
C ASN A 338 8.79 3.37 10.95
N ASP A 339 9.78 4.01 11.55
CA ASP A 339 10.37 5.21 10.98
C ASP A 339 11.08 4.88 9.66
N PRO A 340 10.49 5.22 8.51
CA PRO A 340 11.01 4.78 7.23
C PRO A 340 12.26 5.57 6.80
N TRP A 341 12.54 6.72 7.45
CA TRP A 341 13.74 7.51 7.21
C TRP A 341 14.93 7.02 8.03
N ASN A 342 14.71 6.69 9.32
CA ASN A 342 15.79 6.35 10.24
C ASN A 342 15.97 4.86 10.51
N ALA A 343 14.93 4.06 10.27
CA ALA A 343 14.97 2.60 10.48
C ALA A 343 14.32 1.80 9.34
N PRO A 344 14.65 2.06 8.04
CA PRO A 344 14.01 1.40 6.90
C PRO A 344 14.19 -0.13 6.92
N TRP A 345 15.21 -0.64 7.60
CA TRP A 345 15.48 -2.06 7.73
C TRP A 345 14.35 -2.83 8.43
N LEU A 346 13.61 -2.20 9.37
CA LEU A 346 12.52 -2.85 10.12
C LEU A 346 11.36 -3.32 9.24
N SER A 347 11.14 -2.68 8.09
CA SER A 347 10.14 -3.14 7.12
C SER A 347 10.75 -3.97 5.98
N GLU A 348 11.92 -3.58 5.47
CA GLU A 348 12.53 -4.20 4.28
C GLU A 348 13.13 -5.57 4.59
N THR A 349 13.88 -5.67 5.68
CA THR A 349 14.66 -6.84 6.01
C THR A 349 13.80 -8.03 6.45
N PRO A 350 12.83 -7.90 7.40
CA PRO A 350 11.93 -8.99 7.75
C PRO A 350 11.04 -9.44 6.57
N ALA A 351 10.57 -8.49 5.74
CA ALA A 351 9.79 -8.82 4.55
C ALA A 351 10.59 -9.65 3.53
N SER A 352 11.89 -9.39 3.40
CA SER A 352 12.78 -10.18 2.56
C SER A 352 13.03 -11.57 3.13
N CYS A 353 13.12 -11.72 4.46
CA CYS A 353 13.19 -13.05 5.11
C CYS A 353 11.92 -13.87 4.85
N VAL A 354 10.74 -13.25 4.95
CA VAL A 354 9.45 -13.91 4.65
C VAL A 354 9.43 -14.38 3.19
N GLU A 355 9.87 -13.56 2.24
CA GLU A 355 9.96 -13.93 0.83
C GLU A 355 10.92 -15.13 0.62
N LEU A 356 12.07 -15.14 1.26
CA LEU A 356 13.04 -16.24 1.19
C LEU A 356 12.50 -17.54 1.78
N LEU A 357 11.79 -17.46 2.92
CA LEU A 357 11.16 -18.61 3.55
C LEU A 357 10.00 -19.16 2.69
N ALA A 358 9.19 -18.27 2.08
CA ALA A 358 8.16 -18.63 1.13
C ALA A 358 8.76 -19.33 -0.11
N TYR A 359 9.85 -18.78 -0.65
CA TYR A 359 10.59 -19.39 -1.75
C TYR A 359 11.13 -20.78 -1.37
N ARG A 360 11.77 -20.93 -0.19
CA ARG A 360 12.26 -22.23 0.31
C ARG A 360 11.15 -23.26 0.41
N ARG A 361 9.99 -22.87 0.93
CA ARG A 361 8.83 -23.76 1.04
C ARG A 361 8.32 -24.21 -0.33
N ARG A 362 8.29 -23.33 -1.31
CA ARG A 362 7.75 -23.61 -2.65
C ARG A 362 8.70 -24.38 -3.54
N GLU A 363 9.96 -23.98 -3.59
CA GLU A 363 10.95 -24.51 -4.51
C GLU A 363 11.85 -25.61 -3.88
N GLY A 364 11.79 -25.74 -2.55
CA GLY A 364 12.58 -26.71 -1.78
C GLY A 364 13.97 -26.21 -1.38
N GLU A 365 14.58 -26.95 -0.45
CA GLU A 365 15.85 -26.56 0.18
C GLU A 365 16.99 -26.35 -0.81
N ALA A 366 17.18 -27.25 -1.78
CA ALA A 366 18.27 -27.14 -2.74
C ALA A 366 18.17 -25.87 -3.64
N ALA A 367 16.96 -25.45 -4.02
CA ALA A 367 16.75 -24.22 -4.76
C ALA A 367 17.00 -23.00 -3.88
N TYR A 368 16.56 -23.05 -2.62
CA TYR A 368 16.81 -22.02 -1.63
C TYR A 368 18.31 -21.84 -1.37
N GLU A 369 19.05 -22.92 -1.09
CA GLU A 369 20.50 -22.87 -0.87
C GLU A 369 21.23 -22.25 -2.05
N LYS A 370 20.90 -22.68 -3.27
CA LYS A 370 21.48 -22.11 -4.48
C LYS A 370 21.24 -20.59 -4.59
N ARG A 371 20.02 -20.12 -4.32
CA ARG A 371 19.69 -18.71 -4.35
C ARG A 371 20.32 -17.94 -3.19
N PHE A 372 20.19 -18.44 -1.98
CA PHE A 372 20.68 -17.77 -0.77
C PHE A 372 22.20 -17.65 -0.77
N TYR A 373 22.90 -18.78 -0.87
CA TYR A 373 24.37 -18.80 -0.84
C TYR A 373 25.00 -18.35 -2.16
N GLY A 374 24.39 -18.73 -3.29
CA GLY A 374 24.97 -18.50 -4.62
C GLY A 374 24.70 -17.09 -5.17
N GLU A 375 23.56 -16.46 -4.82
CA GLU A 375 23.17 -15.16 -5.38
C GLU A 375 23.20 -14.07 -4.30
N ILE A 376 22.59 -14.29 -3.14
CA ILE A 376 22.45 -13.26 -2.10
C ILE A 376 23.75 -13.11 -1.29
N GLU A 377 24.23 -14.15 -0.66
CA GLU A 377 25.41 -14.09 0.23
C GLU A 377 26.69 -13.73 -0.54
N ILE A 378 26.90 -14.34 -1.72
CA ILE A 378 28.07 -14.01 -2.57
C ILE A 378 27.98 -12.57 -3.07
N ALA A 379 26.80 -12.12 -3.56
CA ALA A 379 26.62 -10.75 -4.00
C ALA A 379 26.87 -9.77 -2.84
N THR A 380 26.34 -10.04 -1.66
CA THR A 380 26.59 -9.23 -0.45
C THR A 380 28.07 -9.10 -0.14
N ARG A 381 28.84 -10.19 -0.24
CA ARG A 381 30.28 -10.17 0.03
C ARG A 381 31.11 -9.45 -1.03
N LEU A 382 30.71 -9.52 -2.31
CA LEU A 382 31.49 -9.03 -3.44
C LEU A 382 31.12 -7.63 -3.91
N THR A 383 29.84 -7.28 -3.85
CA THR A 383 29.29 -6.06 -4.50
C THR A 383 28.66 -5.08 -3.53
N ARG A 384 28.64 -5.38 -2.22
CA ARG A 384 28.01 -4.50 -1.24
C ARG A 384 28.63 -3.12 -1.26
N PRO A 385 27.81 -2.05 -1.27
CA PRO A 385 28.27 -0.67 -1.19
C PRO A 385 29.10 -0.44 0.08
N ARG A 386 30.19 0.29 -0.06
CA ARG A 386 31.07 0.62 1.07
C ARG A 386 30.57 1.87 1.78
N GLY A 387 30.53 1.83 3.11
CA GLY A 387 30.19 2.99 3.96
C GLY A 387 28.70 3.21 4.18
N VAL A 388 27.84 2.27 3.72
CA VAL A 388 26.42 2.24 4.06
C VAL A 388 26.13 0.94 4.80
N THR A 389 25.54 1.05 6.00
CA THR A 389 25.25 -0.09 6.88
C THR A 389 23.79 -0.48 6.83
N ILE A 390 23.43 -1.66 7.34
CA ILE A 390 22.01 -2.10 7.40
C ILE A 390 21.19 -1.16 8.29
N GLY A 391 21.78 -0.62 9.36
CA GLY A 391 21.13 0.36 10.26
C GLY A 391 21.14 1.80 9.76
N ALA A 392 21.60 2.06 8.51
CA ALA A 392 21.67 3.42 7.98
C ALA A 392 20.28 4.02 7.72
N SER A 393 20.18 5.35 7.88
CA SER A 393 19.03 6.14 7.46
C SER A 393 18.90 6.16 5.93
N THR A 394 17.67 6.36 5.43
CA THR A 394 17.35 6.28 3.98
C THR A 394 18.16 7.28 3.15
N GLU A 395 18.44 8.46 3.66
CA GLU A 395 19.25 9.49 2.99
C GLU A 395 20.70 9.05 2.67
N ARG A 396 21.18 7.98 3.31
CA ARG A 396 22.52 7.43 3.10
C ARG A 396 22.61 6.53 1.87
N PHE A 397 21.49 6.09 1.33
CA PHE A 397 21.45 5.23 0.15
C PHE A 397 21.50 6.06 -1.14
N GLY A 398 22.37 5.69 -2.06
CA GLY A 398 22.49 6.34 -3.36
C GLY A 398 21.39 6.00 -4.35
N GLY A 399 20.40 5.19 -3.95
CA GLY A 399 19.24 4.81 -4.74
C GLY A 399 18.72 3.39 -4.44
N ASP A 400 17.65 2.98 -5.14
CA ASP A 400 16.97 1.69 -4.92
C ASP A 400 17.88 0.46 -5.04
N GLY A 401 18.85 0.48 -5.96
CA GLY A 401 19.82 -0.63 -6.12
C GLY A 401 20.70 -0.83 -4.89
N GLU A 402 21.19 0.26 -4.29
CA GLU A 402 21.99 0.23 -3.08
C GLU A 402 21.15 -0.19 -1.86
N MET A 403 19.97 0.37 -1.72
CA MET A 403 19.04 0.00 -0.67
C MET A 403 18.65 -1.48 -0.75
N THR A 404 18.44 -2.02 -1.96
CA THR A 404 18.19 -3.43 -2.19
C THR A 404 19.35 -4.30 -1.70
N GLN A 405 20.58 -3.99 -2.11
CA GLN A 405 21.76 -4.79 -1.71
C GLN A 405 22.01 -4.76 -0.21
N VAL A 406 21.76 -3.64 0.44
CA VAL A 406 22.03 -3.49 1.88
C VAL A 406 20.88 -4.04 2.74
N LEU A 407 19.64 -3.60 2.50
CA LEU A 407 18.53 -3.95 3.40
C LEU A 407 17.90 -5.31 3.08
N ARG A 408 17.78 -5.65 1.78
CA ARG A 408 17.08 -6.87 1.35
C ARG A 408 18.02 -8.06 1.23
N ASP A 409 19.25 -7.85 0.71
CA ASP A 409 20.20 -8.94 0.55
C ASP A 409 21.05 -9.11 1.82
N ALA A 410 21.83 -8.10 2.21
CA ALA A 410 22.70 -8.20 3.39
C ALA A 410 21.90 -8.28 4.69
N GLY A 411 20.84 -7.47 4.85
CA GLY A 411 19.98 -7.50 6.01
C GLY A 411 19.27 -8.86 6.16
N ALA A 412 18.68 -9.36 5.08
CA ALA A 412 18.06 -10.69 5.12
C ALA A 412 19.06 -11.80 5.39
N ALA A 413 20.27 -11.74 4.82
CA ALA A 413 21.33 -12.69 5.14
C ALA A 413 21.68 -12.68 6.64
N GLY A 414 21.73 -11.47 7.25
CA GLY A 414 21.93 -11.31 8.68
C GLY A 414 20.81 -11.92 9.52
N LEU A 415 19.55 -11.58 9.26
CA LEU A 415 18.42 -12.16 10.01
C LEU A 415 18.25 -13.68 9.78
N MET A 416 18.51 -14.16 8.56
CA MET A 416 18.53 -15.61 8.29
C MET A 416 19.65 -16.36 9.06
N GLY A 417 20.71 -15.66 9.49
CA GLY A 417 21.70 -16.20 10.42
C GLY A 417 21.09 -16.52 11.80
N ILE A 418 20.14 -15.71 12.28
CA ILE A 418 19.36 -16.03 13.48
C ILE A 418 18.48 -17.27 13.22
N GLU A 419 17.78 -17.30 12.07
CA GLU A 419 16.93 -18.44 11.67
C GLU A 419 17.73 -19.76 11.67
N GLN A 420 18.95 -19.75 11.11
CA GLN A 420 19.83 -20.92 11.10
C GLN A 420 20.26 -21.37 12.51
N ALA A 421 20.45 -20.42 13.44
CA ALA A 421 20.84 -20.71 14.80
C ALA A 421 19.71 -21.30 15.67
N VAL A 422 18.47 -20.79 15.49
CA VAL A 422 17.33 -21.14 16.36
C VAL A 422 16.32 -22.06 15.68
N GLY A 423 16.39 -22.20 14.37
CA GLY A 423 15.45 -22.93 13.52
C GLY A 423 14.23 -22.11 13.10
N GLN A 424 13.63 -22.50 11.98
CA GLN A 424 12.55 -21.75 11.32
C GLN A 424 11.34 -21.49 12.24
N ALA A 425 10.94 -22.48 13.04
CA ALA A 425 9.76 -22.34 13.89
C ALA A 425 9.93 -21.26 14.96
N ALA A 426 11.09 -21.20 15.62
CA ALA A 426 11.38 -20.18 16.62
C ALA A 426 11.53 -18.80 15.99
N PHE A 427 12.20 -18.71 14.82
CA PHE A 427 12.33 -17.45 14.08
C PHE A 427 10.98 -16.89 13.61
N LEU A 428 10.13 -17.71 13.00
CA LEU A 428 8.78 -17.32 12.61
C LEU A 428 7.93 -16.92 13.83
N GLY A 429 8.07 -17.66 14.93
CA GLY A 429 7.41 -17.30 16.20
C GLY A 429 7.84 -15.93 16.74
N ALA A 430 9.09 -15.52 16.52
CA ALA A 430 9.58 -14.19 16.87
C ALA A 430 8.95 -13.10 15.97
N LEU A 431 8.91 -13.34 14.66
CA LEU A 431 8.27 -12.42 13.70
C LEU A 431 6.78 -12.23 13.99
N GLN A 432 6.05 -13.34 14.24
CA GLN A 432 4.64 -13.30 14.63
C GLN A 432 4.42 -12.47 15.91
N ARG A 433 5.21 -12.75 16.95
CA ARG A 433 5.13 -12.03 18.23
C ARG A 433 5.42 -10.53 18.08
N TYR A 434 6.45 -10.18 17.30
CA TYR A 434 6.74 -8.78 16.99
C TYR A 434 5.54 -8.08 16.34
N VAL A 435 4.91 -8.73 15.35
CA VAL A 435 3.73 -8.19 14.68
C VAL A 435 2.54 -8.08 15.63
N GLU A 436 2.21 -9.14 16.39
CA GLU A 436 1.08 -9.16 17.31
C GLU A 436 1.17 -8.08 18.40
N GLN A 437 2.37 -7.87 18.94
CA GLN A 437 2.59 -6.91 20.02
C GLN A 437 2.58 -5.45 19.56
N ASN A 438 2.85 -5.20 18.27
CA ASN A 438 2.99 -3.86 17.72
C ASN A 438 1.94 -3.52 16.64
N ALA A 439 0.96 -4.39 16.39
CA ALA A 439 -0.06 -4.18 15.37
C ALA A 439 -0.86 -2.88 15.59
N GLY A 440 -0.97 -2.08 14.53
CA GLY A 440 -1.61 -0.75 14.57
C GLY A 440 -0.75 0.35 15.22
N GLY A 441 0.38 -0.02 15.84
CA GLY A 441 1.35 0.88 16.46
C GLY A 441 2.63 1.02 15.63
N PHE A 442 3.74 1.25 16.36
CA PHE A 442 5.07 1.48 15.79
C PHE A 442 6.05 0.43 16.30
N GLY A 443 6.81 -0.13 15.38
CA GLY A 443 7.88 -1.05 15.67
C GLY A 443 9.21 -0.33 15.91
N THR A 444 10.00 -0.84 16.85
CA THR A 444 11.34 -0.36 17.16
C THR A 444 12.34 -1.52 17.20
N LEU A 445 13.63 -1.20 17.25
CA LEU A 445 14.67 -2.21 17.44
C LEU A 445 14.46 -2.96 18.76
N GLU A 446 14.17 -2.25 19.84
CA GLU A 446 13.95 -2.84 21.16
C GLU A 446 12.74 -3.78 21.18
N ALA A 447 11.66 -3.42 20.48
CA ALA A 447 10.50 -4.30 20.33
C ALA A 447 10.83 -5.57 19.51
N PHE A 448 11.69 -5.43 18.48
CA PHE A 448 12.14 -6.56 17.68
C PHE A 448 13.07 -7.49 18.48
N GLU A 449 14.02 -6.93 19.25
CA GLU A 449 14.90 -7.66 20.18
C GLU A 449 14.10 -8.43 21.23
N ALA A 450 13.13 -7.76 21.87
CA ALA A 450 12.27 -8.38 22.87
C ALA A 450 11.45 -9.54 22.31
N ALA A 451 10.94 -9.42 21.08
CA ALA A 451 10.22 -10.50 20.41
C ALA A 451 11.12 -11.71 20.11
N LEU A 452 12.35 -11.48 19.66
CA LEU A 452 13.35 -12.52 19.45
C LEU A 452 13.72 -13.22 20.77
N GLU A 453 14.04 -12.48 21.82
CA GLU A 453 14.36 -13.05 23.12
C GLU A 453 13.22 -13.91 23.66
N GLN A 454 11.99 -13.40 23.62
CA GLN A 454 10.81 -14.13 24.09
C GLN A 454 10.51 -15.43 23.31
N ALA A 455 10.81 -15.44 22.01
CA ALA A 455 10.56 -16.61 21.18
C ALA A 455 11.69 -17.65 21.22
N THR A 456 12.92 -17.22 21.44
CA THR A 456 14.11 -18.07 21.35
C THR A 456 14.75 -18.38 22.70
N GLY A 457 14.45 -17.58 23.74
CA GLY A 457 15.09 -17.68 25.06
C GLY A 457 16.53 -17.19 25.09
N SER A 458 17.00 -16.48 24.06
CA SER A 458 18.37 -15.99 23.92
C SER A 458 18.39 -14.48 23.66
N ASP A 459 19.37 -13.79 24.22
CA ASP A 459 19.65 -12.38 23.94
C ASP A 459 20.34 -12.24 22.58
N TRP A 460 19.71 -11.47 21.68
CA TRP A 460 20.18 -11.20 20.33
C TRP A 460 20.65 -9.75 20.13
N SER A 461 20.64 -8.92 21.17
CA SER A 461 20.96 -7.48 21.08
C SER A 461 22.36 -7.23 20.51
N GLY A 462 23.36 -7.95 21.00
CA GLY A 462 24.75 -7.85 20.48
C GLY A 462 24.85 -8.26 19.01
N TYR A 463 24.19 -9.35 18.61
CA TYR A 463 24.19 -9.81 17.22
C TYR A 463 23.51 -8.79 16.29
N LEU A 464 22.35 -8.26 16.69
CA LEU A 464 21.62 -7.25 15.91
C LEU A 464 22.42 -5.94 15.82
N ALA A 465 23.08 -5.50 16.89
CA ALA A 465 23.95 -4.34 16.86
C ALA A 465 25.09 -4.51 15.84
N ASP A 466 25.76 -5.66 15.82
CA ASP A 466 26.82 -5.96 14.86
C ASP A 466 26.27 -6.06 13.41
N MET A 467 25.11 -6.69 13.24
CA MET A 467 24.42 -6.76 11.94
C MET A 467 24.08 -5.38 11.41
N LEU A 468 23.50 -4.51 12.24
CA LEU A 468 23.09 -3.15 11.85
C LEU A 468 24.29 -2.24 11.57
N ALA A 469 25.41 -2.44 12.27
CA ALA A 469 26.67 -1.72 12.05
C ALA A 469 27.47 -2.23 10.84
N SER A 470 27.10 -3.39 10.34
CA SER A 470 27.80 -4.04 9.25
C SER A 470 27.42 -3.48 7.90
#